data_c36e880912294dca2533ba0d4917bbcf
#
_entry.id   c36e880912294dca2533ba0d4917bbcf
#
_cell.length_a   1.000
_cell.length_b   1.000
_cell.length_c   1.000
_cell.angle_alpha   90.00
_cell.angle_beta   90.00
_cell.angle_gamma   90.00
#
_symmetry.space_group_name_H-M   'P 1'
#
loop_
_entity.id
_entity.type
_entity.pdbx_description
1 polymer ?
#
loop_
_entity_poly.entity_id
_entity_poly.type
_entity_poly.pdbx_seq_one_letter_code
_entity_poly.pdbx_strand_id
1 'polypeptide(L)'
;MNTTGDSGRWQVVSESKKKNCFSTCHLPLATRHCSRGFTLLELLAAMVIMLLLTSVALPLARVQIQRARETELRRNLRQIREAIDRYKDFSDRGIIPTTPDSFGYPPDLDTLVNGVVLKGASTAKYKFLRRIPIDPMTGKADWGLRAMQDDADSHSWGGSNVFDIYSQSSALGMDGTKYADW
;
A
#
# COMPACT_ATOMS: atom_id res chain seq x y z
N MET A 1 48.21 38.79 31.88
CA MET A 1 48.08 39.85 30.89
C MET A 1 46.67 39.81 30.44
N ASN A 2 45.75 40.54 31.09
CA ASN A 2 45.20 41.86 30.77
C ASN A 2 44.59 41.86 29.37
N THR A 3 43.35 42.20 29.10
CA THR A 3 42.51 43.31 29.54
C THR A 3 41.06 43.06 29.15
N THR A 4 40.09 43.22 30.05
CA THR A 4 39.09 44.31 30.14
C THR A 4 38.32 44.55 28.82
N GLY A 5 37.00 44.27 28.74
CA GLY A 5 35.91 45.08 29.30
C GLY A 5 35.40 46.03 28.24
N ASP A 6 34.16 45.92 27.84
CA ASP A 6 33.34 47.14 27.79
C ASP A 6 31.84 46.78 27.70
N SER A 7 31.14 47.39 28.65
CA SER A 7 29.70 47.34 28.85
C SER A 7 29.05 48.44 28.01
N GLY A 8 28.49 48.11 26.87
CA GLY A 8 27.65 48.99 26.07
C GLY A 8 26.24 49.10 26.61
N ARG A 9 26.02 50.09 27.44
CA ARG A 9 24.74 50.54 28.00
C ARG A 9 23.93 51.23 26.90
N TRP A 10 22.88 50.60 26.40
CA TRP A 10 21.94 51.24 25.49
C TRP A 10 20.96 52.10 26.30
N GLN A 11 21.07 53.43 26.09
CA GLN A 11 20.16 54.41 26.65
C GLN A 11 18.82 54.35 25.93
N VAL A 12 17.78 54.22 26.74
CA VAL A 12 16.39 54.39 26.33
C VAL A 12 16.12 55.87 26.08
N VAL A 13 15.97 56.24 24.83
CA VAL A 13 15.44 57.55 24.47
C VAL A 13 13.93 57.46 24.51
N SER A 14 13.37 58.10 25.51
CA SER A 14 11.92 58.34 25.63
C SER A 14 11.53 59.42 24.63
N GLU A 15 10.81 59.05 23.60
CA GLU A 15 10.19 60.04 22.73
C GLU A 15 8.66 60.02 22.86
N SER A 16 8.23 61.21 23.19
CA SER A 16 6.92 61.68 23.63
C SER A 16 5.85 61.45 22.60
N LYS A 17 4.76 60.76 23.06
CA LYS A 17 3.33 60.97 22.77
C LYS A 17 2.96 61.93 21.67
N LYS A 18 2.42 61.39 20.56
CA LYS A 18 1.30 62.02 19.87
C LYS A 18 0.14 61.01 19.83
N LYS A 19 -0.87 61.37 20.64
CA LYS A 19 -2.16 60.68 20.66
C LYS A 19 -2.92 61.02 19.37
N ASN A 20 -2.90 60.15 18.39
CA ASN A 20 -3.87 60.19 17.33
C ASN A 20 -5.00 59.25 17.71
N CYS A 21 -6.07 59.80 18.22
CA CYS A 21 -7.35 59.14 18.33
C CYS A 21 -7.87 58.83 16.91
N PHE A 22 -7.49 57.66 16.38
CA PHE A 22 -8.23 57.07 15.32
C PHE A 22 -9.38 56.29 15.95
N SER A 23 -10.54 56.97 15.91
CA SER A 23 -11.82 56.36 16.27
C SER A 23 -12.11 55.28 15.25
N THR A 24 -11.61 54.09 15.49
CA THR A 24 -12.03 52.90 14.71
C THR A 24 -13.47 52.60 15.14
N CYS A 25 -14.41 53.04 14.32
CA CYS A 25 -15.76 52.54 14.40
C CYS A 25 -15.75 51.03 14.15
N HIS A 26 -15.68 50.27 15.25
CA HIS A 26 -16.07 48.88 15.20
C HIS A 26 -17.57 48.81 14.92
N LEU A 27 -17.92 48.66 13.65
CA LEU A 27 -19.25 48.16 13.32
C LEU A 27 -19.33 46.75 13.87
N PRO A 28 -20.19 46.49 14.87
CA PRO A 28 -20.49 45.11 15.21
C PRO A 28 -21.20 44.50 13.99
N LEU A 29 -20.53 43.65 13.25
CA LEU A 29 -21.18 42.70 12.38
C LEU A 29 -22.03 41.82 13.30
N ALA A 30 -23.22 42.33 13.63
CA ALA A 30 -24.25 41.54 14.24
C ALA A 30 -24.66 40.50 13.17
N THR A 31 -23.98 39.39 13.13
CA THR A 31 -24.48 38.18 12.48
C THR A 31 -25.78 37.85 13.21
N ARG A 32 -26.88 38.37 12.68
CA ARG A 32 -28.21 37.92 13.06
C ARG A 32 -28.23 36.42 12.71
N HIS A 33 -27.93 35.58 13.65
CA HIS A 33 -28.35 34.18 13.65
C HIS A 33 -29.89 34.21 13.63
N CYS A 34 -30.42 34.35 12.43
CA CYS A 34 -31.82 34.12 12.21
C CYS A 34 -31.98 32.59 12.36
N SER A 35 -32.34 32.15 13.55
CA SER A 35 -32.77 30.78 13.80
C SER A 35 -34.10 30.56 13.09
N ARG A 36 -34.03 30.41 11.76
CA ARG A 36 -35.11 29.91 10.95
C ARG A 36 -35.21 28.43 11.24
N GLY A 37 -36.27 28.03 11.93
CA GLY A 37 -36.63 26.62 12.06
C GLY A 37 -36.79 26.02 10.66
N PHE A 38 -36.21 24.85 10.43
CA PHE A 38 -36.39 24.13 9.18
C PHE A 38 -37.85 23.79 8.97
N THR A 39 -38.35 24.07 7.77
CA THR A 39 -39.69 23.63 7.40
C THR A 39 -39.68 22.13 7.11
N LEU A 40 -40.82 21.47 7.35
CA LEU A 40 -40.98 20.05 7.06
C LEU A 40 -40.68 19.75 5.57
N LEU A 41 -41.06 20.67 4.68
CA LEU A 41 -40.77 20.56 3.25
C LEU A 41 -39.27 20.60 2.95
N GLU A 42 -38.52 21.46 3.63
CA GLU A 42 -37.06 21.58 3.45
C GLU A 42 -36.34 20.30 3.92
N LEU A 43 -36.80 19.71 5.03
CA LEU A 43 -36.28 18.42 5.50
C LEU A 43 -36.56 17.30 4.48
N LEU A 44 -37.77 17.25 3.93
CA LEU A 44 -38.10 16.27 2.89
C LEU A 44 -37.24 16.47 1.63
N ALA A 45 -37.08 17.73 1.17
CA ALA A 45 -36.23 18.04 0.03
C ALA A 45 -34.78 17.64 0.27
N ALA A 46 -34.21 17.92 1.46
CA ALA A 46 -32.87 17.55 1.82
C ALA A 46 -32.69 16.01 1.83
N MET A 47 -33.64 15.26 2.38
CA MET A 47 -33.61 13.79 2.37
C MET A 47 -33.64 13.22 0.94
N VAL A 48 -34.46 13.77 0.05
CA VAL A 48 -34.50 13.32 -1.35
C VAL A 48 -33.16 13.57 -2.04
N ILE A 49 -32.56 14.74 -1.86
CA ILE A 49 -31.26 15.06 -2.44
C ILE A 49 -30.20 14.10 -1.91
N MET A 50 -30.15 13.83 -0.61
CA MET A 50 -29.20 12.89 0.00
C MET A 50 -29.38 11.47 -0.55
N LEU A 51 -30.61 11.01 -0.74
CA LEU A 51 -30.88 9.69 -1.33
C LEU A 51 -30.37 9.60 -2.77
N LEU A 52 -30.62 10.65 -3.58
CA LEU A 52 -30.13 10.72 -4.97
C LEU A 52 -28.59 10.68 -5.02
N LEU A 53 -27.91 11.45 -4.19
CA LEU A 53 -26.45 11.46 -4.13
C LEU A 53 -25.89 10.12 -3.68
N THR A 54 -26.50 9.49 -2.68
CA THR A 54 -26.06 8.20 -2.15
C THR A 54 -26.20 7.09 -3.20
N SER A 55 -27.25 7.14 -4.03
CA SER A 55 -27.48 6.13 -5.07
C SER A 55 -26.35 6.04 -6.10
N VAL A 56 -25.66 7.14 -6.37
CA VAL A 56 -24.52 7.21 -7.30
C VAL A 56 -23.20 6.90 -6.58
N ALA A 57 -23.05 7.29 -5.32
CA ALA A 57 -21.81 7.15 -4.58
C ALA A 57 -21.42 5.69 -4.30
N LEU A 58 -22.42 4.82 -4.00
CA LEU A 58 -22.20 3.42 -3.67
C LEU A 58 -21.54 2.60 -4.80
N PRO A 59 -22.02 2.63 -6.06
CA PRO A 59 -21.40 1.87 -7.14
C PRO A 59 -19.99 2.37 -7.46
N LEU A 60 -19.72 3.66 -7.37
CA LEU A 60 -18.38 4.21 -7.58
C LEU A 60 -17.38 3.71 -6.54
N ALA A 61 -17.79 3.65 -5.28
CA ALA A 61 -16.93 3.16 -4.20
C ALA A 61 -16.54 1.68 -4.42
N ARG A 62 -17.47 0.83 -4.86
CA ARG A 62 -17.18 -0.60 -5.15
C ARG A 62 -16.13 -0.76 -6.25
N VAL A 63 -16.25 0.00 -7.33
CA VAL A 63 -15.29 -0.02 -8.45
C VAL A 63 -13.89 0.40 -7.97
N GLN A 64 -13.79 1.43 -7.14
CA GLN A 64 -12.50 1.89 -6.61
C GLN A 64 -11.84 0.84 -5.71
N ILE A 65 -12.61 0.18 -4.84
CA ILE A 65 -12.12 -0.89 -3.98
C ILE A 65 -11.61 -2.06 -4.83
N GLN A 66 -12.35 -2.45 -5.86
CA GLN A 66 -11.92 -3.54 -6.75
C GLN A 66 -10.62 -3.19 -7.47
N ARG A 67 -10.50 -1.99 -8.05
CA ARG A 67 -9.25 -1.52 -8.68
C ARG A 67 -8.06 -1.53 -7.74
N ALA A 68 -8.27 -1.11 -6.49
CA ALA A 68 -7.22 -1.13 -5.48
C ALA A 68 -6.73 -2.55 -5.20
N ARG A 69 -7.66 -3.51 -5.02
CA ARG A 69 -7.33 -4.93 -4.82
C ARG A 69 -6.62 -5.55 -6.03
N GLU A 70 -7.05 -5.25 -7.24
CA GLU A 70 -6.39 -5.73 -8.47
C GLU A 70 -4.96 -5.20 -8.60
N THR A 71 -4.75 -3.94 -8.27
CA THR A 71 -3.41 -3.33 -8.26
C THR A 71 -2.51 -4.00 -7.21
N GLU A 72 -3.05 -4.27 -6.04
CA GLU A 72 -2.34 -4.97 -4.96
C GLU A 72 -2.03 -6.41 -5.36
N LEU A 73 -2.97 -7.13 -5.99
CA LEU A 73 -2.76 -8.49 -6.50
C LEU A 73 -1.58 -8.52 -7.48
N ARG A 74 -1.59 -7.66 -8.49
CA ARG A 74 -0.50 -7.58 -9.48
C ARG A 74 0.84 -7.26 -8.84
N ARG A 75 0.84 -6.41 -7.81
CA ARG A 75 2.05 -6.09 -7.06
C ARG A 75 2.57 -7.31 -6.29
N ASN A 76 1.68 -8.05 -5.61
CA ASN A 76 2.03 -9.22 -4.83
C ASN A 76 2.55 -10.35 -5.72
N LEU A 77 1.88 -10.63 -6.85
CA LEU A 77 2.35 -11.59 -7.87
C LEU A 77 3.76 -11.22 -8.35
N ARG A 78 3.98 -9.97 -8.74
CA ARG A 78 5.31 -9.52 -9.18
C ARG A 78 6.36 -9.68 -8.10
N GLN A 79 6.05 -9.35 -6.85
CA GLN A 79 6.98 -9.48 -5.74
C GLN A 79 7.41 -10.92 -5.50
N ILE A 80 6.48 -11.88 -5.60
CA ILE A 80 6.81 -13.31 -5.40
C ILE A 80 7.58 -13.82 -6.63
N ARG A 81 7.16 -13.51 -7.86
CA ARG A 81 7.87 -13.88 -9.08
C ARG A 81 9.31 -13.36 -9.08
N GLU A 82 9.53 -12.11 -8.69
CA GLU A 82 10.89 -11.56 -8.55
C GLU A 82 11.72 -12.30 -7.48
N ALA A 83 11.11 -12.82 -6.43
CA ALA A 83 11.82 -13.60 -5.42
C ALA A 83 12.20 -15.00 -5.95
N ILE A 84 11.31 -15.63 -6.75
CA ILE A 84 11.56 -16.88 -7.44
C ILE A 84 12.71 -16.72 -8.44
N ASP A 85 12.66 -15.65 -9.26
CA ASP A 85 13.71 -15.36 -10.26
C ASP A 85 15.06 -15.11 -9.61
N ARG A 86 15.10 -14.39 -8.48
CA ARG A 86 16.34 -14.21 -7.71
C ARG A 86 16.87 -15.53 -7.17
N TYR A 87 15.99 -16.39 -6.67
CA TYR A 87 16.40 -17.72 -6.22
C TYR A 87 17.02 -18.52 -7.36
N LYS A 88 16.38 -18.51 -8.54
CA LYS A 88 16.86 -19.16 -9.76
C LYS A 88 18.23 -18.62 -10.18
N ASP A 89 18.43 -17.30 -10.19
CA ASP A 89 19.72 -16.68 -10.51
C ASP A 89 20.84 -17.12 -9.56
N PHE A 90 20.57 -17.19 -8.23
CA PHE A 90 21.52 -17.71 -7.26
C PHE A 90 21.83 -19.20 -7.44
N SER A 91 20.83 -19.97 -7.86
CA SER A 91 20.97 -21.39 -8.19
C SER A 91 21.85 -21.59 -9.43
N ASP A 92 21.59 -20.86 -10.51
CA ASP A 92 22.34 -20.95 -11.77
C ASP A 92 23.80 -20.53 -11.62
N ARG A 93 24.07 -19.57 -10.73
CA ARG A 93 25.44 -19.20 -10.33
C ARG A 93 26.11 -20.23 -9.43
N GLY A 94 25.42 -21.30 -9.04
CA GLY A 94 25.94 -22.34 -8.17
C GLY A 94 26.16 -21.90 -6.72
N ILE A 95 25.56 -20.76 -6.30
CA ILE A 95 25.68 -20.22 -4.94
C ILE A 95 24.80 -21.01 -3.96
N ILE A 96 23.69 -21.57 -4.44
CA ILE A 96 22.76 -22.39 -3.66
C ILE A 96 22.95 -23.87 -4.04
N PRO A 97 22.91 -24.78 -3.06
CA PRO A 97 22.84 -26.22 -3.36
C PRO A 97 21.47 -26.53 -3.98
N THR A 98 21.45 -27.09 -5.17
CA THR A 98 20.25 -27.46 -5.90
C THR A 98 20.18 -28.94 -6.17
N THR A 99 18.97 -29.48 -6.18
CA THR A 99 18.72 -30.85 -6.64
C THR A 99 18.45 -30.84 -8.15
N PRO A 100 18.85 -31.89 -8.89
CA PRO A 100 18.60 -31.95 -10.34
C PRO A 100 17.13 -31.78 -10.71
N ASP A 101 16.22 -32.34 -9.92
CA ASP A 101 14.78 -32.34 -10.16
C ASP A 101 14.11 -30.98 -9.94
N SER A 102 14.80 -30.04 -9.27
CA SER A 102 14.26 -28.71 -9.00
C SER A 102 14.42 -27.74 -10.17
N PHE A 103 15.21 -28.09 -11.20
CA PHE A 103 15.56 -27.16 -12.30
C PHE A 103 16.11 -25.82 -11.83
N GLY A 104 16.59 -25.74 -10.57
CA GLY A 104 17.10 -24.52 -9.95
C GLY A 104 16.02 -23.60 -9.37
N TYR A 105 14.78 -23.99 -9.37
CA TYR A 105 13.67 -23.29 -8.73
C TYR A 105 13.47 -23.72 -7.28
N PRO A 106 12.82 -22.90 -6.42
CA PRO A 106 12.57 -23.29 -5.03
C PRO A 106 11.57 -24.45 -4.96
N PRO A 107 11.71 -25.37 -3.98
CA PRO A 107 10.78 -26.47 -3.80
C PRO A 107 9.40 -26.02 -3.30
N ASP A 108 9.35 -24.93 -2.54
CA ASP A 108 8.13 -24.31 -2.00
C ASP A 108 8.32 -22.80 -1.78
N LEU A 109 7.24 -22.07 -1.51
CA LEU A 109 7.29 -20.63 -1.20
C LEU A 109 7.90 -20.37 0.18
N ASP A 110 7.77 -21.32 1.11
CA ASP A 110 8.31 -21.17 2.47
C ASP A 110 9.84 -21.13 2.45
N THR A 111 10.48 -21.80 1.50
CA THR A 111 11.94 -21.75 1.29
C THR A 111 12.42 -20.33 1.01
N LEU A 112 11.64 -19.51 0.29
CA LEU A 112 11.97 -18.10 0.02
C LEU A 112 11.95 -17.25 1.29
N VAL A 113 11.06 -17.56 2.25
CA VAL A 113 10.90 -16.84 3.52
C VAL A 113 11.88 -17.34 4.57
N ASN A 114 12.03 -18.67 4.71
CA ASN A 114 12.94 -19.30 5.68
C ASN A 114 14.40 -19.06 5.33
N GLY A 115 14.68 -18.89 4.04
CA GLY A 115 16.01 -18.63 3.48
C GLY A 115 16.84 -19.90 3.34
N VAL A 116 17.86 -19.78 2.50
CA VAL A 116 18.77 -20.90 2.15
C VAL A 116 20.19 -20.53 2.55
N VAL A 117 20.95 -21.52 3.00
CA VAL A 117 22.37 -21.37 3.31
C VAL A 117 23.18 -21.31 2.01
N LEU A 118 23.94 -20.25 1.82
CA LEU A 118 24.79 -20.08 0.63
C LEU A 118 26.06 -20.96 0.75
N LYS A 119 26.55 -21.48 -0.37
CA LYS A 119 27.81 -22.19 -0.43
C LYS A 119 28.95 -21.29 0.04
N GLY A 120 29.71 -21.72 1.05
CA GLY A 120 30.81 -20.94 1.62
C GLY A 120 30.45 -20.05 2.81
N ALA A 121 29.17 -19.89 3.13
CA ALA A 121 28.73 -19.22 4.35
C ALA A 121 28.50 -20.25 5.45
N SER A 122 29.11 -20.06 6.64
CA SER A 122 29.06 -21.08 7.69
C SER A 122 27.69 -21.31 8.31
N THR A 123 26.80 -20.27 8.37
CA THR A 123 25.48 -20.42 9.02
C THR A 123 24.46 -19.35 8.58
N ALA A 124 24.87 -18.32 7.86
CA ALA A 124 23.98 -17.23 7.47
C ALA A 124 23.00 -17.67 6.37
N LYS A 125 21.70 -17.59 6.64
CA LYS A 125 20.64 -17.85 5.66
C LYS A 125 20.32 -16.59 4.88
N TYR A 126 20.30 -16.69 3.56
CA TYR A 126 19.82 -15.62 2.69
C TYR A 126 18.31 -15.79 2.44
N LYS A 127 17.52 -14.75 2.73
CA LYS A 127 16.08 -14.73 2.55
C LYS A 127 15.73 -13.93 1.30
N PHE A 128 14.94 -14.50 0.42
CA PHE A 128 14.48 -13.88 -0.83
C PHE A 128 13.20 -13.08 -0.64
N LEU A 129 12.38 -13.52 0.34
CA LEU A 129 11.12 -12.90 0.69
C LEU A 129 11.04 -12.69 2.20
N ARG A 130 10.48 -11.56 2.65
CA ARG A 130 10.31 -11.31 4.09
C ARG A 130 9.16 -12.11 4.68
N ARG A 131 8.07 -12.20 3.93
CA ARG A 131 6.84 -12.94 4.25
C ARG A 131 6.10 -13.21 2.95
N ILE A 132 5.31 -14.26 2.90
CA ILE A 132 4.39 -14.52 1.81
C ILE A 132 3.27 -13.47 1.91
N PRO A 133 3.03 -12.64 0.87
CA PRO A 133 1.96 -11.66 0.89
C PRO A 133 0.60 -12.35 0.86
N ILE A 134 -0.40 -11.67 1.40
CA ILE A 134 -1.79 -12.14 1.37
C ILE A 134 -2.39 -11.82 0.00
N ASP A 135 -3.09 -12.78 -0.59
CA ASP A 135 -3.88 -12.54 -1.80
C ASP A 135 -5.11 -11.66 -1.46
N PRO A 136 -5.22 -10.45 -2.01
CA PRO A 136 -6.33 -9.54 -1.72
C PRO A 136 -7.69 -10.04 -2.23
N MET A 137 -7.71 -11.05 -3.12
CA MET A 137 -8.95 -11.62 -3.67
C MET A 137 -9.50 -12.73 -2.79
N THR A 138 -8.64 -13.61 -2.26
CA THR A 138 -9.05 -14.72 -1.38
C THR A 138 -8.97 -14.35 0.10
N GLY A 139 -8.18 -13.32 0.46
CA GLY A 139 -7.91 -12.91 1.85
C GLY A 139 -6.97 -13.88 2.60
N LYS A 140 -6.30 -14.79 1.90
CA LYS A 140 -5.39 -15.80 2.46
C LYS A 140 -4.02 -15.67 1.84
N ALA A 141 -2.99 -16.14 2.53
CA ALA A 141 -1.63 -16.27 1.97
C ALA A 141 -1.45 -17.63 1.27
N ASP A 142 -2.48 -18.06 0.55
CA ASP A 142 -2.54 -19.35 -0.13
C ASP A 142 -2.59 -19.08 -1.64
N TRP A 143 -1.46 -19.36 -2.30
CA TRP A 143 -1.27 -19.14 -3.72
C TRP A 143 -1.32 -20.46 -4.47
N GLY A 144 -1.91 -20.46 -5.65
CA GLY A 144 -1.76 -21.57 -6.57
C GLY A 144 -0.32 -21.63 -7.08
N LEU A 145 0.24 -22.82 -7.15
CA LEU A 145 1.61 -23.06 -7.60
C LEU A 145 1.61 -23.73 -8.95
N ARG A 146 2.63 -23.44 -9.77
CA ARG A 146 2.93 -24.14 -11.02
C ARG A 146 4.38 -24.54 -11.03
N ALA A 147 4.65 -25.77 -11.42
CA ALA A 147 5.99 -26.25 -11.64
C ALA A 147 6.45 -25.94 -13.07
N MET A 148 7.75 -25.98 -13.31
CA MET A 148 8.34 -25.74 -14.64
C MET A 148 7.82 -26.71 -15.72
N GLN A 149 7.46 -27.91 -15.32
CA GLN A 149 6.95 -28.96 -16.19
C GLN A 149 5.42 -28.95 -16.36
N ASP A 150 4.71 -28.13 -15.60
CA ASP A 150 3.25 -28.03 -15.69
C ASP A 150 2.84 -27.16 -16.88
N ASP A 151 1.67 -27.46 -17.47
CA ASP A 151 1.10 -26.61 -18.51
C ASP A 151 0.76 -25.21 -17.96
N ALA A 152 0.84 -24.20 -18.81
CA ALA A 152 0.59 -22.80 -18.44
C ALA A 152 -0.81 -22.57 -17.81
N ASP A 153 -1.80 -23.36 -18.24
CA ASP A 153 -3.19 -23.29 -17.75
C ASP A 153 -3.47 -24.30 -16.63
N SER A 154 -2.45 -25.03 -16.17
CA SER A 154 -2.63 -26.03 -15.11
C SER A 154 -3.03 -25.38 -13.79
N HIS A 155 -4.02 -25.96 -13.13
CA HIS A 155 -4.44 -25.65 -11.77
C HIS A 155 -3.99 -26.72 -10.75
N SER A 156 -3.23 -27.72 -11.21
CA SER A 156 -2.62 -28.75 -10.38
C SER A 156 -1.11 -28.56 -10.36
N TRP A 157 -0.54 -28.57 -9.17
CA TRP A 157 0.90 -28.44 -8.98
C TRP A 157 1.60 -29.80 -9.05
N GLY A 158 2.64 -29.92 -9.87
CA GLY A 158 3.44 -31.13 -10.01
C GLY A 158 4.33 -31.48 -8.83
N GLY A 159 4.41 -30.63 -7.81
CA GLY A 159 5.01 -30.94 -6.48
C GLY A 159 6.54 -30.90 -6.41
N SER A 160 7.28 -30.65 -7.49
CA SER A 160 8.74 -30.75 -7.51
C SER A 160 9.46 -29.40 -7.36
N ASN A 161 8.85 -28.34 -7.86
CA ASN A 161 9.44 -26.99 -7.83
C ASN A 161 8.34 -25.94 -8.01
N VAL A 162 8.64 -24.68 -7.69
CA VAL A 162 7.73 -23.54 -7.89
C VAL A 162 8.35 -22.63 -8.95
N PHE A 163 7.81 -22.72 -10.15
CA PHE A 163 8.18 -21.88 -11.31
C PHE A 163 7.36 -20.60 -11.35
N ASP A 164 6.04 -20.72 -11.22
CA ASP A 164 5.10 -19.60 -11.23
C ASP A 164 4.02 -19.76 -10.18
N ILE A 165 3.33 -18.66 -9.92
CA ILE A 165 2.22 -18.60 -8.97
C ILE A 165 1.01 -17.90 -9.59
N TYR A 166 -0.17 -18.21 -9.08
CA TYR A 166 -1.42 -17.58 -9.47
C TYR A 166 -2.38 -17.44 -8.30
N SER A 167 -3.39 -16.55 -8.45
CA SER A 167 -4.45 -16.43 -7.45
C SER A 167 -5.42 -17.59 -7.53
N GLN A 168 -5.80 -18.19 -6.41
CA GLN A 168 -6.84 -19.23 -6.35
C GLN A 168 -8.27 -18.68 -6.45
N SER A 169 -8.43 -17.38 -6.72
CA SER A 169 -9.74 -16.76 -6.87
C SER A 169 -10.36 -17.11 -8.21
N SER A 170 -11.59 -17.63 -8.18
CA SER A 170 -12.39 -17.90 -9.38
C SER A 170 -13.09 -16.66 -9.93
N ALA A 171 -12.95 -15.50 -9.30
CA ALA A 171 -13.60 -14.28 -9.73
C ALA A 171 -12.93 -13.68 -10.98
N LEU A 172 -13.70 -12.82 -11.68
CA LEU A 172 -13.24 -12.12 -12.87
C LEU A 172 -12.73 -10.74 -12.51
N GLY A 173 -11.65 -10.33 -13.14
CA GLY A 173 -11.14 -8.97 -13.10
C GLY A 173 -12.04 -7.98 -13.83
N MET A 174 -11.75 -6.70 -13.68
CA MET A 174 -12.48 -5.64 -14.39
C MET A 174 -12.26 -5.69 -15.91
N ASP A 175 -11.19 -6.34 -16.34
CA ASP A 175 -10.86 -6.58 -17.75
C ASP A 175 -11.54 -7.84 -18.32
N GLY A 176 -12.31 -8.56 -17.50
CA GLY A 176 -13.02 -9.79 -17.89
C GLY A 176 -12.15 -11.05 -17.84
N THR A 177 -10.86 -10.96 -17.49
CA THR A 177 -9.99 -12.12 -17.31
C THR A 177 -10.13 -12.71 -15.91
N LYS A 178 -9.88 -14.01 -15.76
CA LYS A 178 -9.87 -14.63 -14.43
C LYS A 178 -8.59 -14.23 -13.67
N TYR A 179 -8.69 -14.02 -12.36
CA TYR A 179 -7.50 -13.73 -11.56
C TYR A 179 -6.49 -14.88 -11.52
N ALA A 180 -6.95 -16.11 -11.76
CA ALA A 180 -6.10 -17.29 -11.88
C ALA A 180 -5.19 -17.28 -13.14
N ASP A 181 -5.50 -16.43 -14.11
CA ASP A 181 -4.74 -16.32 -15.37
C ASP A 181 -3.74 -15.14 -15.37
N TRP A 182 -3.60 -14.44 -14.23
CA TRP A 182 -2.75 -13.24 -14.10
C TRP A 182 -1.28 -13.53 -13.72
#